data_e51381e953424c25b868900c087ab28d
#
_entry.id   e51381e953424c25b868900c087ab28d
#
_cell.length_a   1.000
_cell.length_b   1.000
_cell.length_c   1.000
_cell.angle_alpha   90.00
_cell.angle_beta   90.00
_cell.angle_gamma   90.00
#
_symmetry.space_group_name_H-M   'P 1'
#
loop_
_entity.id
_entity.type
_entity.pdbx_description
1 polymer ?
#
loop_
_entity_poly.entity_id
_entity_poly.type
_entity_poly.pdbx_seq_one_letter_code
_entity_poly.pdbx_strand_id
1 'polypeptide(L)'
;MRSFVVVAGGLVLLLGAPRRVLSGQASRPFTLGADISYLDAPAVRGRAHRTYQENGKADDELSILMRHGWTSFRLRVFVSPVREAPDNSLANTIPLARRIKAAGGTFLLDIHYSDTWADPQHQEIPVAWRDLSFDSLEARVESYSREVIRTLKDSGAMPDWVQVGNEITRGTLWPLGQVHVPGAAQYNPPSGSDSTAQWDHLIRILKAGIRGVRAGAGNTPPRIAIHIDRGGDWATTEWFFDHLEAAHVDYDIIAQSFYPPWRHGTLEDLWKNMTECARRYHKDFLVAETGYEPTHSPDNPDMLWPVTPEGRLQFMVDLVNTVKKAGGIGVMYWAPEWDLWNADGTPGPAVFTLDHLKDLSARPASHVPPEVSGP
;
A
#
# COMPACT_ATOMS: atom_id res chain seq x y z
N MET A 1 2.75 -87.08 -11.39
CA MET A 1 3.53 -85.84 -11.33
C MET A 1 2.54 -84.66 -11.27
N ARG A 2 2.36 -84.09 -10.14
CA ARG A 2 1.46 -82.93 -9.94
C ARG A 2 2.34 -81.67 -9.65
N SER A 3 2.34 -80.73 -10.58
CA SER A 3 3.07 -79.48 -10.43
C SER A 3 2.25 -78.52 -9.56
N PHE A 4 2.84 -77.97 -8.47
CA PHE A 4 2.33 -76.94 -7.68
C PHE A 4 2.82 -75.58 -8.25
N VAL A 5 1.89 -74.65 -8.56
CA VAL A 5 2.19 -73.28 -8.89
C VAL A 5 2.06 -72.46 -7.59
N VAL A 6 3.14 -71.85 -7.15
CA VAL A 6 3.17 -70.89 -6.03
C VAL A 6 2.94 -69.48 -6.58
N VAL A 7 1.85 -68.85 -6.22
CA VAL A 7 1.58 -67.43 -6.50
C VAL A 7 2.12 -66.61 -5.33
N ALA A 8 3.17 -65.85 -5.58
CA ALA A 8 3.69 -64.88 -4.61
C ALA A 8 2.89 -63.57 -4.71
N GLY A 9 2.08 -63.27 -3.68
CA GLY A 9 1.37 -62.02 -3.54
C GLY A 9 2.33 -60.93 -3.07
N GLY A 10 2.61 -59.96 -3.95
CA GLY A 10 3.38 -58.75 -3.59
C GLY A 10 2.49 -57.73 -2.85
N LEU A 11 2.81 -57.47 -1.60
CA LEU A 11 2.21 -56.42 -0.78
C LEU A 11 2.81 -55.07 -1.19
N VAL A 12 2.06 -54.23 -1.91
CA VAL A 12 2.46 -52.86 -2.21
C VAL A 12 2.15 -51.97 -1.00
N LEU A 13 3.18 -51.65 -0.23
CA LEU A 13 3.15 -50.63 0.81
C LEU A 13 3.10 -49.24 0.14
N LEU A 14 1.93 -48.63 0.09
CA LEU A 14 1.79 -47.22 -0.23
C LEU A 14 2.34 -46.40 0.96
N LEU A 15 3.60 -45.98 0.84
CA LEU A 15 4.19 -44.96 1.72
C LEU A 15 3.50 -43.65 1.42
N GLY A 16 2.54 -43.26 2.27
CA GLY A 16 1.92 -41.97 2.28
C GLY A 16 3.00 -40.90 2.51
N ALA A 17 3.23 -40.03 1.52
CA ALA A 17 4.07 -38.85 1.70
C ALA A 17 3.56 -38.03 2.90
N PRO A 18 4.42 -37.57 3.80
CA PRO A 18 3.99 -36.74 4.90
C PRO A 18 3.33 -35.48 4.33
N ARG A 19 2.05 -35.26 4.63
CA ARG A 19 1.40 -33.97 4.44
C ARG A 19 2.28 -32.95 5.20
N ARG A 20 2.97 -32.09 4.45
CA ARG A 20 3.52 -30.86 5.04
C ARG A 20 2.33 -30.13 5.64
N VAL A 21 2.20 -30.19 6.94
CA VAL A 21 1.44 -29.21 7.72
C VAL A 21 2.09 -27.88 7.38
N LEU A 22 1.38 -27.04 6.65
CA LEU A 22 1.76 -25.64 6.48
C LEU A 22 1.94 -25.10 7.91
N SER A 23 3.19 -24.91 8.32
CA SER A 23 3.53 -24.24 9.57
C SER A 23 2.76 -22.94 9.54
N GLY A 24 1.83 -22.75 10.50
CA GLY A 24 1.03 -21.54 10.61
C GLY A 24 1.95 -20.34 10.51
N GLN A 25 1.76 -19.54 9.49
CA GLN A 25 2.39 -18.24 9.37
C GLN A 25 1.95 -17.50 10.62
N ALA A 26 2.87 -17.24 11.54
CA ALA A 26 2.58 -16.46 12.74
C ALA A 26 1.88 -15.18 12.25
N SER A 27 0.66 -14.95 12.72
CA SER A 27 -0.13 -13.78 12.31
C SER A 27 0.72 -12.54 12.57
N ARG A 28 1.11 -11.86 11.50
CA ARG A 28 1.87 -10.60 11.65
C ARG A 28 0.99 -9.60 12.37
N PRO A 29 1.55 -8.79 13.28
CA PRO A 29 0.75 -7.79 13.97
C PRO A 29 0.16 -6.83 12.93
N PHE A 30 -1.15 -6.62 13.00
CA PHE A 30 -1.83 -5.62 12.20
C PHE A 30 -1.33 -4.24 12.57
N THR A 31 -1.11 -3.38 11.56
CA THR A 31 -0.69 -2.00 11.78
C THR A 31 -1.74 -1.00 11.30
N LEU A 32 -1.99 0.03 12.09
CA LEU A 32 -2.63 1.25 11.63
C LEU A 32 -1.53 2.30 11.43
N GLY A 33 -1.58 3.00 10.31
CA GLY A 33 -0.55 3.94 9.94
C GLY A 33 -1.06 5.12 9.14
N ALA A 34 -0.15 6.02 8.79
CA ALA A 34 -0.45 7.21 8.01
C ALA A 34 0.73 7.60 7.09
N ASP A 35 0.39 8.21 5.95
CA ASP A 35 1.37 8.96 5.16
C ASP A 35 1.51 10.36 5.76
N ILE A 36 2.65 10.60 6.41
CA ILE A 36 2.95 11.85 7.12
C ILE A 36 3.99 12.71 6.39
N SER A 37 4.08 12.58 5.08
CA SER A 37 5.08 13.33 4.28
C SER A 37 4.89 14.85 4.36
N TYR A 38 3.76 15.33 4.86
CA TYR A 38 3.48 16.75 5.08
C TYR A 38 3.86 17.26 6.47
N LEU A 39 4.24 16.39 7.40
CA LEU A 39 4.39 16.74 8.81
C LEU A 39 5.31 17.94 9.06
N ASP A 40 6.48 17.95 8.44
CA ASP A 40 7.46 19.03 8.59
C ASP A 40 7.44 20.02 7.40
N ALA A 41 6.45 19.91 6.51
CA ALA A 41 6.38 20.77 5.34
C ALA A 41 6.02 22.21 5.72
N PRO A 42 6.66 23.22 5.10
CA PRO A 42 6.15 24.57 5.17
C PRO A 42 4.72 24.62 4.64
N ALA A 43 3.97 25.68 5.00
CA ALA A 43 2.56 25.81 4.64
C ALA A 43 2.24 25.31 3.22
N VAL A 44 1.44 24.24 3.14
CA VAL A 44 1.08 23.60 1.87
C VAL A 44 -0.34 24.02 1.49
N ARG A 45 -0.53 24.43 0.24
CA ARG A 45 -1.85 24.84 -0.30
C ARG A 45 -2.59 25.86 0.57
N GLY A 46 -1.86 26.84 1.14
CA GLY A 46 -2.44 27.90 1.97
C GLY A 46 -2.84 27.47 3.39
N ARG A 47 -2.54 26.24 3.81
CA ARG A 47 -2.68 25.82 5.20
C ARG A 47 -1.40 26.19 5.96
N ALA A 48 -1.56 26.97 7.03
CA ALA A 48 -0.44 27.33 7.91
C ALA A 48 0.13 26.07 8.60
N HIS A 49 1.40 26.12 8.95
CA HIS A 49 2.01 25.12 9.82
C HIS A 49 1.17 25.01 11.11
N ARG A 50 0.67 23.82 11.41
CA ARG A 50 -0.19 23.60 12.57
C ARG A 50 0.67 23.23 13.77
N THR A 51 0.36 23.81 14.91
CA THR A 51 0.87 23.34 16.19
C THR A 51 -0.07 22.26 16.69
N TYR A 52 0.42 21.05 16.87
CA TYR A 52 -0.36 19.97 17.43
C TYR A 52 -0.34 20.00 18.95
N GLN A 53 -1.42 19.57 19.58
CA GLN A 53 -1.54 19.53 21.03
C GLN A 53 -2.48 18.44 21.50
N GLU A 54 -2.21 17.93 22.70
CA GLU A 54 -3.10 17.01 23.39
C GLU A 54 -3.13 17.32 24.89
N ASN A 55 -4.34 17.28 25.49
CA ASN A 55 -4.55 17.61 26.91
C ASN A 55 -3.97 18.97 27.32
N GLY A 56 -4.09 19.98 26.43
CA GLY A 56 -3.62 21.34 26.66
C GLY A 56 -2.09 21.51 26.59
N LYS A 57 -1.35 20.52 26.09
CA LYS A 57 0.11 20.58 25.90
C LYS A 57 0.45 20.44 24.43
N ALA A 58 1.30 21.36 23.96
CA ALA A 58 1.87 21.24 22.61
C ALA A 58 2.70 19.96 22.51
N ASP A 59 2.58 19.24 21.43
CA ASP A 59 3.29 18.00 21.14
C ASP A 59 3.48 17.82 19.63
N ASP A 60 4.14 16.74 19.25
CA ASP A 60 4.43 16.35 17.89
C ASP A 60 3.34 15.39 17.37
N GLU A 61 2.89 15.60 16.12
CA GLU A 61 1.88 14.75 15.48
C GLU A 61 2.25 13.27 15.51
N LEU A 62 3.48 12.92 15.14
CA LEU A 62 3.97 11.55 15.16
C LEU A 62 3.81 10.92 16.56
N SER A 63 4.19 11.66 17.61
CA SER A 63 4.09 11.21 18.99
C SER A 63 2.64 11.01 19.43
N ILE A 64 1.74 11.90 19.03
CA ILE A 64 0.30 11.79 19.35
C ILE A 64 -0.27 10.55 18.64
N LEU A 65 -0.05 10.40 17.34
CA LEU A 65 -0.52 9.24 16.58
C LEU A 65 -0.03 7.92 17.20
N MET A 66 1.24 7.85 17.57
CA MET A 66 1.81 6.64 18.18
C MET A 66 1.18 6.29 19.52
N ARG A 67 0.84 7.28 20.38
CA ARG A 67 0.12 7.04 21.63
C ARG A 67 -1.25 6.41 21.42
N HIS A 68 -1.91 6.71 20.29
CA HIS A 68 -3.19 6.14 19.89
C HIS A 68 -3.05 4.88 19.02
N GLY A 69 -1.85 4.27 19.02
CA GLY A 69 -1.61 2.97 18.40
C GLY A 69 -1.34 2.98 16.90
N TRP A 70 -1.11 4.16 16.30
CA TRP A 70 -0.63 4.26 14.93
C TRP A 70 0.87 3.93 14.93
N THR A 71 1.24 2.85 14.28
CA THR A 71 2.60 2.29 14.42
C THR A 71 3.37 2.19 13.11
N SER A 72 2.73 2.52 11.99
CA SER A 72 3.38 2.52 10.69
C SER A 72 3.25 3.88 10.01
N PHE A 73 4.32 4.30 9.34
CA PHE A 73 4.33 5.60 8.69
C PHE A 73 4.92 5.49 7.30
N ARG A 74 4.22 6.07 6.34
CA ARG A 74 4.60 6.13 4.94
C ARG A 74 5.19 7.50 4.63
N LEU A 75 6.28 7.52 3.87
CA LEU A 75 6.89 8.74 3.33
C LEU A 75 7.15 8.56 1.84
N ARG A 76 6.81 9.58 1.08
CA ARG A 76 7.05 9.65 -0.36
C ARG A 76 8.45 10.19 -0.66
N VAL A 77 9.02 9.74 -1.80
CA VAL A 77 10.21 10.34 -2.36
C VAL A 77 10.05 10.57 -3.85
N PHE A 78 10.32 11.81 -4.30
CA PHE A 78 10.39 12.20 -5.71
C PHE A 78 11.85 12.22 -6.17
N VAL A 79 12.06 12.12 -7.49
CA VAL A 79 13.41 12.03 -8.06
C VAL A 79 14.14 13.38 -7.96
N SER A 80 13.52 14.43 -8.46
CA SER A 80 14.02 15.81 -8.42
C SER A 80 12.86 16.79 -8.29
N PRO A 81 12.23 16.89 -7.10
CA PRO A 81 11.07 17.73 -6.91
C PRO A 81 11.43 19.19 -7.15
N VAL A 82 10.80 19.80 -8.15
CA VAL A 82 10.97 21.21 -8.50
C VAL A 82 9.61 21.88 -8.38
N ARG A 83 9.50 22.90 -7.55
CA ARG A 83 8.28 23.70 -7.37
C ARG A 83 7.11 22.97 -6.72
N GLU A 84 7.32 21.76 -6.21
CA GLU A 84 6.32 21.04 -5.44
C GLU A 84 6.46 21.35 -3.95
N ALA A 85 5.31 21.48 -3.29
CA ALA A 85 5.26 21.55 -1.84
C ALA A 85 4.32 20.43 -1.34
N PRO A 86 4.75 19.60 -0.38
CA PRO A 86 6.09 19.63 0.24
C PRO A 86 7.16 19.16 -0.73
N ASP A 87 8.39 19.56 -0.46
CA ASP A 87 9.55 18.99 -1.14
C ASP A 87 9.75 17.56 -0.64
N ASN A 88 9.26 16.58 -1.42
CA ASN A 88 9.46 15.15 -1.16
C ASN A 88 10.83 14.67 -1.70
N SER A 89 11.86 15.51 -1.64
CA SER A 89 13.23 15.08 -1.93
C SER A 89 13.73 14.11 -0.87
N LEU A 90 14.69 13.26 -1.25
CA LEU A 90 15.32 12.35 -0.30
C LEU A 90 15.94 13.09 0.89
N ALA A 91 16.51 14.29 0.66
CA ALA A 91 17.09 15.12 1.70
C ALA A 91 16.07 15.52 2.79
N ASN A 92 14.85 15.85 2.38
CA ASN A 92 13.78 16.21 3.29
C ASN A 92 13.06 14.99 3.89
N THR A 93 13.08 13.84 3.21
CA THR A 93 12.51 12.58 3.73
C THR A 93 13.36 11.97 4.86
N ILE A 94 14.69 12.05 4.79
CA ILE A 94 15.60 11.42 5.75
C ILE A 94 15.36 11.86 7.21
N PRO A 95 15.23 13.15 7.56
CA PRO A 95 15.01 13.56 8.94
C PRO A 95 13.75 12.93 9.54
N LEU A 96 12.65 12.94 8.80
CA LEU A 96 11.38 12.38 9.25
C LEU A 96 11.44 10.84 9.35
N ALA A 97 12.06 10.16 8.39
CA ALA A 97 12.31 8.72 8.44
C ALA A 97 13.13 8.31 9.69
N ARG A 98 14.15 9.09 10.05
CA ARG A 98 14.91 8.88 11.29
C ARG A 98 14.05 9.05 12.54
N ARG A 99 13.14 10.04 12.56
CA ARG A 99 12.21 10.23 13.67
C ARG A 99 11.27 9.04 13.82
N ILE A 100 10.70 8.54 12.72
CA ILE A 100 9.87 7.32 12.72
C ILE A 100 10.64 6.13 13.32
N LYS A 101 11.84 5.87 12.84
CA LYS A 101 12.66 4.75 13.33
C LYS A 101 13.08 4.93 14.79
N ALA A 102 13.45 6.13 15.22
CA ALA A 102 13.79 6.44 16.61
C ALA A 102 12.60 6.25 17.55
N ALA A 103 11.39 6.53 17.09
CA ALA A 103 10.16 6.31 17.84
C ALA A 103 9.70 4.83 17.85
N GLY A 104 10.39 3.92 17.13
CA GLY A 104 10.03 2.50 17.02
C GLY A 104 8.92 2.21 16.01
N GLY A 105 8.59 3.15 15.15
CA GLY A 105 7.61 2.98 14.08
C GLY A 105 8.13 2.13 12.92
N THR A 106 7.20 1.45 12.23
CA THR A 106 7.45 0.82 10.93
C THR A 106 7.49 1.89 9.84
N PHE A 107 8.50 1.87 9.00
CA PHE A 107 8.67 2.84 7.92
C PHE A 107 8.43 2.20 6.55
N LEU A 108 7.43 2.69 5.82
CA LEU A 108 7.18 2.41 4.41
C LEU A 108 7.70 3.58 3.57
N LEU A 109 8.69 3.32 2.72
CA LEU A 109 9.14 4.26 1.72
C LEU A 109 8.34 4.07 0.42
N ASP A 110 7.78 5.16 -0.10
CA ASP A 110 7.08 5.20 -1.38
C ASP A 110 7.92 5.94 -2.44
N ILE A 111 8.40 5.20 -3.44
CA ILE A 111 9.22 5.75 -4.53
C ILE A 111 8.32 6.04 -5.73
N HIS A 112 8.07 7.32 -6.01
CA HIS A 112 7.19 7.74 -7.12
C HIS A 112 7.81 7.56 -8.51
N TYR A 113 9.15 7.53 -8.63
CA TYR A 113 9.85 7.57 -9.92
C TYR A 113 9.45 8.76 -10.82
N SER A 114 9.05 9.85 -10.22
CA SER A 114 8.65 11.09 -10.87
C SER A 114 9.25 12.29 -10.14
N ASP A 115 9.30 13.45 -10.79
CA ASP A 115 9.69 14.71 -10.14
C ASP A 115 8.52 15.38 -9.42
N THR A 116 7.31 14.83 -9.59
CA THR A 116 6.05 15.31 -9.01
C THR A 116 5.18 14.12 -8.59
N TRP A 117 3.92 14.38 -8.31
CA TRP A 117 2.94 13.36 -8.00
C TRP A 117 2.84 12.31 -9.10
N ALA A 118 3.00 11.05 -8.74
CA ALA A 118 2.60 9.91 -9.56
C ALA A 118 1.27 9.38 -8.99
N ASP A 119 0.28 9.28 -9.85
CA ASP A 119 -1.07 8.81 -9.54
C ASP A 119 -1.68 8.09 -10.76
N PRO A 120 -2.92 7.57 -10.72
CA PRO A 120 -3.49 6.85 -11.85
C PRO A 120 -3.62 7.65 -13.16
N GLN A 121 -3.41 8.97 -13.12
CA GLN A 121 -3.48 9.85 -14.30
C GLN A 121 -2.13 10.48 -14.66
N HIS A 122 -1.14 10.44 -13.76
CA HIS A 122 0.14 11.11 -13.90
C HIS A 122 1.28 10.15 -13.51
N GLN A 123 2.09 9.75 -14.49
CA GLN A 123 3.22 8.83 -14.28
C GLN A 123 4.42 9.27 -15.17
N GLU A 124 4.69 10.57 -15.17
CA GLU A 124 5.65 11.16 -16.08
C GLU A 124 7.09 10.75 -15.74
N ILE A 125 7.87 10.50 -16.79
CA ILE A 125 9.33 10.30 -16.67
C ILE A 125 9.97 11.57 -16.07
N PRO A 126 10.82 11.47 -15.04
CA PRO A 126 11.59 12.60 -14.54
C PRO A 126 12.32 13.36 -15.65
N VAL A 127 12.37 14.68 -15.55
CA VAL A 127 12.96 15.52 -16.59
C VAL A 127 14.38 15.08 -16.97
N ALA A 128 15.20 14.72 -15.98
CA ALA A 128 16.56 14.26 -16.19
C ALA A 128 16.68 12.89 -16.88
N TRP A 129 15.57 12.15 -17.04
CA TRP A 129 15.56 10.79 -17.63
C TRP A 129 14.84 10.72 -18.97
N ARG A 130 14.24 11.82 -19.45
CA ARG A 130 13.37 11.83 -20.65
C ARG A 130 14.07 11.40 -21.93
N ASP A 131 15.35 11.73 -22.06
CA ASP A 131 16.12 11.45 -23.27
C ASP A 131 16.88 10.10 -23.22
N LEU A 132 16.66 9.32 -22.17
CA LEU A 132 17.26 8.00 -22.04
C LEU A 132 16.57 6.99 -22.98
N SER A 133 17.38 6.12 -23.60
CA SER A 133 16.83 4.91 -24.22
C SER A 133 16.16 4.04 -23.14
N PHE A 134 15.27 3.13 -23.53
CA PHE A 134 14.59 2.26 -22.56
C PHE A 134 15.57 1.47 -21.68
N ASP A 135 16.62 0.88 -22.27
CA ASP A 135 17.65 0.14 -21.51
C ASP A 135 18.43 1.04 -20.53
N SER A 136 18.68 2.28 -20.93
CA SER A 136 19.31 3.28 -20.04
C SER A 136 18.38 3.74 -18.93
N LEU A 137 17.07 3.85 -19.21
CA LEU A 137 16.05 4.16 -18.22
C LEU A 137 15.90 3.02 -17.19
N GLU A 138 15.86 1.75 -17.65
CA GLU A 138 15.88 0.59 -16.76
C GLU A 138 17.09 0.61 -15.82
N ALA A 139 18.28 0.81 -16.36
CA ALA A 139 19.52 0.90 -15.57
C ALA A 139 19.49 2.10 -14.60
N ARG A 140 18.86 3.22 -15.00
CA ARG A 140 18.71 4.39 -14.13
C ARG A 140 17.74 4.15 -12.98
N VAL A 141 16.63 3.46 -13.22
CA VAL A 141 15.68 3.05 -12.17
C VAL A 141 16.38 2.17 -11.13
N GLU A 142 17.17 1.20 -11.58
CA GLU A 142 17.94 0.33 -10.68
C GLU A 142 18.96 1.12 -9.84
N SER A 143 19.75 1.97 -10.50
CA SER A 143 20.78 2.77 -9.80
C SER A 143 20.16 3.78 -8.83
N TYR A 144 19.06 4.44 -9.21
CA TYR A 144 18.36 5.40 -8.36
C TYR A 144 17.78 4.70 -7.11
N SER A 145 17.09 3.59 -7.29
CA SER A 145 16.53 2.82 -6.16
C SER A 145 17.62 2.37 -5.18
N ARG A 146 18.76 1.91 -5.72
CA ARG A 146 19.92 1.53 -4.91
C ARG A 146 20.50 2.73 -4.15
N GLU A 147 20.63 3.88 -4.80
CA GLU A 147 21.14 5.11 -4.20
C GLU A 147 20.24 5.58 -3.05
N VAL A 148 18.90 5.62 -3.27
CA VAL A 148 17.91 6.00 -2.26
C VAL A 148 18.01 5.12 -1.03
N ILE A 149 17.95 3.80 -1.22
CA ILE A 149 17.96 2.84 -0.09
C ILE A 149 19.29 2.88 0.65
N ARG A 150 20.41 2.95 -0.07
CA ARG A 150 21.74 3.06 0.56
C ARG A 150 21.83 4.33 1.40
N THR A 151 21.38 5.48 0.87
CA THR A 151 21.43 6.75 1.58
C THR A 151 20.56 6.73 2.85
N LEU A 152 19.35 6.17 2.78
CA LEU A 152 18.50 5.98 3.97
C LEU A 152 19.15 5.04 4.99
N LYS A 153 19.70 3.92 4.56
CA LYS A 153 20.44 2.98 5.41
C LYS A 153 21.62 3.65 6.13
N ASP A 154 22.46 4.34 5.37
CA ASP A 154 23.66 5.03 5.90
C ASP A 154 23.27 6.17 6.84
N SER A 155 22.07 6.72 6.70
CA SER A 155 21.49 7.73 7.59
C SER A 155 20.77 7.15 8.84
N GLY A 156 20.77 5.83 9.03
CA GLY A 156 20.06 5.18 10.13
C GLY A 156 18.54 5.17 10.00
N ALA A 157 18.03 5.31 8.78
CA ALA A 157 16.60 5.37 8.45
C ALA A 157 16.20 4.29 7.43
N MET A 158 16.72 3.07 7.58
CA MET A 158 16.41 1.95 6.71
C MET A 158 14.90 1.67 6.72
N PRO A 159 14.22 1.68 5.56
CA PRO A 159 12.80 1.32 5.49
C PRO A 159 12.58 -0.16 5.82
N ASP A 160 11.44 -0.46 6.43
CA ASP A 160 10.97 -1.82 6.67
C ASP A 160 10.25 -2.36 5.42
N TRP A 161 9.54 -1.48 4.72
CA TRP A 161 8.84 -1.77 3.47
C TRP A 161 9.19 -0.71 2.43
N VAL A 162 9.22 -1.11 1.15
CA VAL A 162 9.45 -0.19 0.02
C VAL A 162 8.40 -0.42 -1.04
N GLN A 163 7.71 0.62 -1.40
CA GLN A 163 6.77 0.68 -2.50
C GLN A 163 7.51 1.10 -3.77
N VAL A 164 7.46 0.23 -4.79
CA VAL A 164 8.14 0.43 -6.07
C VAL A 164 7.13 0.97 -7.07
N GLY A 165 7.05 2.29 -7.16
CA GLY A 165 6.02 3.03 -7.88
C GLY A 165 4.76 3.28 -7.05
N ASN A 166 4.05 4.38 -7.31
CA ASN A 166 2.80 4.76 -6.68
C ASN A 166 1.62 4.63 -7.64
N GLU A 167 0.56 3.92 -7.22
CA GLU A 167 -0.71 3.76 -7.96
C GLU A 167 -0.53 3.40 -9.45
N ILE A 168 0.30 2.40 -9.70
CA ILE A 168 0.78 2.03 -11.04
C ILE A 168 -0.18 1.12 -11.81
N THR A 169 -1.49 1.21 -11.58
CA THR A 169 -2.50 0.40 -12.31
C THR A 169 -2.34 0.52 -13.83
N ARG A 170 -1.95 1.69 -14.29
CA ARG A 170 -1.68 1.98 -15.71
C ARG A 170 -0.19 2.00 -16.05
N GLY A 171 0.63 1.35 -15.22
CA GLY A 171 2.07 1.38 -15.32
C GLY A 171 2.70 2.65 -14.77
N THR A 172 4.01 2.82 -14.98
CA THR A 172 4.80 3.97 -14.52
C THR A 172 5.76 4.45 -15.63
N LEU A 173 6.36 5.63 -15.45
CA LEU A 173 7.34 6.22 -16.40
C LEU A 173 6.78 6.28 -17.83
N TRP A 174 5.62 6.92 -17.97
CA TRP A 174 4.93 7.04 -19.26
C TRP A 174 5.69 7.89 -20.29
N PRO A 175 5.59 7.50 -21.61
CA PRO A 175 4.78 6.40 -22.17
C PRO A 175 5.47 5.02 -22.13
N LEU A 176 6.73 4.91 -21.70
CA LEU A 176 7.54 3.71 -21.88
C LEU A 176 7.03 2.51 -21.06
N GLY A 177 6.64 2.71 -19.81
CA GLY A 177 6.08 1.66 -18.94
C GLY A 177 4.57 1.74 -18.78
N GLN A 178 3.85 2.41 -19.69
CA GLN A 178 2.40 2.53 -19.64
C GLN A 178 1.71 1.25 -20.13
N VAL A 179 0.69 0.78 -19.40
CA VAL A 179 -0.11 -0.38 -19.78
C VAL A 179 -1.59 -0.02 -19.95
N HIS A 180 -2.31 -0.83 -20.72
CA HIS A 180 -3.75 -0.63 -21.00
C HIS A 180 -4.60 -1.38 -19.99
N VAL A 181 -5.47 -0.66 -19.29
CA VAL A 181 -6.46 -1.26 -18.40
C VAL A 181 -7.66 -1.72 -19.22
N PRO A 182 -8.09 -2.98 -19.14
CA PRO A 182 -9.27 -3.48 -19.85
C PRO A 182 -10.51 -2.67 -19.48
N GLY A 183 -11.32 -2.32 -20.47
CA GLY A 183 -12.58 -1.58 -20.27
C GLY A 183 -12.45 -0.07 -20.00
N ALA A 184 -11.25 0.45 -19.81
CA ALA A 184 -10.99 1.87 -19.50
C ALA A 184 -10.51 2.66 -20.73
N ALA A 185 -11.24 2.56 -21.84
CA ALA A 185 -10.82 3.13 -23.13
C ALA A 185 -10.49 4.63 -23.08
N GLN A 186 -11.18 5.42 -22.23
CA GLN A 186 -10.94 6.86 -22.08
C GLN A 186 -9.58 7.20 -21.45
N TYR A 187 -8.93 6.23 -20.80
CA TYR A 187 -7.65 6.42 -20.14
C TYR A 187 -6.50 5.70 -20.84
N ASN A 188 -6.79 4.94 -21.90
CA ASN A 188 -5.78 4.19 -22.61
C ASN A 188 -5.09 5.07 -23.66
N PRO A 189 -3.78 4.90 -23.94
CA PRO A 189 -3.11 5.62 -25.01
C PRO A 189 -3.76 5.33 -26.36
N PRO A 190 -3.53 6.18 -27.38
CA PRO A 190 -4.09 6.01 -28.73
C PRO A 190 -3.87 4.60 -29.27
N SER A 191 -4.84 4.11 -30.03
CA SER A 191 -4.80 2.80 -30.70
C SER A 191 -3.49 2.63 -31.50
N GLY A 192 -2.74 1.57 -31.25
CA GLY A 192 -1.47 1.25 -31.94
C GLY A 192 -0.30 0.97 -31.00
N SER A 193 -0.43 1.14 -29.69
CA SER A 193 0.55 0.67 -28.73
C SER A 193 0.41 -0.85 -28.54
N ASP A 194 1.53 -1.57 -28.70
CA ASP A 194 1.57 -3.01 -28.44
C ASP A 194 1.49 -3.27 -26.92
N SER A 195 0.39 -3.84 -26.49
CA SER A 195 0.16 -4.17 -25.06
C SER A 195 1.22 -5.13 -24.51
N THR A 196 1.74 -6.04 -25.33
CA THR A 196 2.79 -7.00 -24.94
C THR A 196 4.11 -6.29 -24.67
N ALA A 197 4.54 -5.41 -25.57
CA ALA A 197 5.76 -4.62 -25.39
C ALA A 197 5.66 -3.67 -24.18
N GLN A 198 4.49 -3.09 -23.94
CA GLN A 198 4.27 -2.23 -22.76
C GLN A 198 4.38 -3.02 -21.45
N TRP A 199 3.79 -4.22 -21.39
CA TRP A 199 3.95 -5.09 -20.23
C TRP A 199 5.40 -5.54 -20.02
N ASP A 200 6.13 -5.88 -21.10
CA ASP A 200 7.56 -6.19 -20.99
C ASP A 200 8.33 -5.01 -20.38
N HIS A 201 8.08 -3.81 -20.86
CA HIS A 201 8.70 -2.60 -20.31
C HIS A 201 8.37 -2.38 -18.84
N LEU A 202 7.08 -2.43 -18.47
CA LEU A 202 6.67 -2.25 -17.07
C LEU A 202 7.34 -3.30 -16.15
N ILE A 203 7.31 -4.56 -16.55
CA ILE A 203 7.93 -5.66 -15.80
C ILE A 203 9.42 -5.44 -15.62
N ARG A 204 10.14 -5.03 -16.66
CA ARG A 204 11.58 -4.73 -16.60
C ARG A 204 11.87 -3.56 -15.65
N ILE A 205 11.06 -2.49 -15.71
CA ILE A 205 11.14 -1.34 -14.80
C ILE A 205 10.96 -1.80 -13.34
N LEU A 206 9.89 -2.56 -13.04
CA LEU A 206 9.63 -3.03 -11.68
C LEU A 206 10.74 -3.95 -11.16
N LYS A 207 11.21 -4.88 -11.98
CA LYS A 207 12.35 -5.74 -11.63
C LYS A 207 13.63 -4.94 -11.38
N ALA A 208 13.88 -3.91 -12.17
CA ALA A 208 15.04 -3.02 -11.98
C ALA A 208 14.94 -2.24 -10.65
N GLY A 209 13.77 -1.66 -10.34
CA GLY A 209 13.52 -1.02 -9.06
C GLY A 209 13.77 -1.96 -7.88
N ILE A 210 13.20 -3.17 -7.93
CA ILE A 210 13.38 -4.19 -6.90
C ILE A 210 14.85 -4.61 -6.75
N ARG A 211 15.57 -4.86 -7.85
CA ARG A 211 17.02 -5.15 -7.80
C ARG A 211 17.80 -4.02 -7.13
N GLY A 212 17.48 -2.78 -7.50
CA GLY A 212 18.09 -1.58 -6.90
C GLY A 212 17.85 -1.49 -5.39
N VAL A 213 16.59 -1.69 -4.94
CA VAL A 213 16.24 -1.71 -3.51
C VAL A 213 17.06 -2.77 -2.77
N ARG A 214 17.09 -4.00 -3.26
CA ARG A 214 17.83 -5.09 -2.62
C ARG A 214 19.33 -4.85 -2.59
N ALA A 215 19.90 -4.34 -3.68
CA ALA A 215 21.32 -4.01 -3.74
C ALA A 215 21.70 -2.87 -2.78
N GLY A 216 20.83 -1.87 -2.60
CA GLY A 216 21.03 -0.79 -1.63
C GLY A 216 20.95 -1.25 -0.17
N ALA A 217 20.06 -2.20 0.10
CA ALA A 217 19.81 -2.73 1.44
C ALA A 217 20.93 -3.69 1.92
N GLY A 218 21.47 -4.49 1.03
CA GLY A 218 22.43 -5.54 1.39
C GLY A 218 21.77 -6.74 2.07
N ASN A 219 22.28 -7.18 3.22
CA ASN A 219 21.89 -8.44 3.86
C ASN A 219 20.48 -8.47 4.50
N THR A 220 19.87 -7.32 4.72
CA THR A 220 18.54 -7.20 5.34
C THR A 220 17.62 -6.35 4.45
N PRO A 221 17.17 -6.91 3.31
CA PRO A 221 16.33 -6.15 2.39
C PRO A 221 14.95 -5.88 3.01
N PRO A 222 14.36 -4.70 2.74
CA PRO A 222 12.98 -4.41 3.08
C PRO A 222 12.05 -5.29 2.27
N ARG A 223 10.82 -5.42 2.72
CA ARG A 223 9.76 -6.05 1.93
C ARG A 223 9.33 -5.13 0.80
N ILE A 224 9.03 -5.72 -0.33
CA ILE A 224 8.62 -5.00 -1.54
C ILE A 224 7.10 -4.96 -1.63
N ALA A 225 6.55 -3.77 -1.79
CA ALA A 225 5.14 -3.54 -2.07
C ALA A 225 4.95 -3.06 -3.51
N ILE A 226 3.94 -3.58 -4.18
CA ILE A 226 3.45 -3.08 -5.46
C ILE A 226 2.08 -2.46 -5.22
N HIS A 227 1.91 -1.21 -5.63
CA HIS A 227 0.76 -0.38 -5.29
C HIS A 227 -0.08 0.00 -6.52
N ILE A 228 -1.36 -0.36 -6.48
CA ILE A 228 -2.38 0.05 -7.46
C ILE A 228 -3.59 0.70 -6.77
N ASP A 229 -4.37 1.52 -7.52
CA ASP A 229 -5.50 2.28 -7.00
C ASP A 229 -6.85 1.53 -7.09
N ARG A 230 -6.88 0.20 -6.81
CA ARG A 230 -8.04 -0.66 -7.13
C ARG A 230 -8.54 -1.50 -5.95
N GLY A 231 -8.61 -0.91 -4.76
CA GLY A 231 -8.95 -1.62 -3.52
C GLY A 231 -10.24 -2.44 -3.55
N GLY A 232 -11.29 -1.95 -4.21
CA GLY A 232 -12.57 -2.65 -4.37
C GLY A 232 -12.78 -3.30 -5.74
N ASP A 233 -11.80 -3.30 -6.64
CA ASP A 233 -11.93 -3.82 -8.01
C ASP A 233 -11.09 -5.08 -8.22
N TRP A 234 -11.70 -6.24 -7.93
CA TRP A 234 -11.03 -7.53 -8.11
C TRP A 234 -10.63 -7.79 -9.57
N ALA A 235 -11.48 -7.44 -10.54
CA ALA A 235 -11.19 -7.75 -11.95
C ALA A 235 -9.92 -7.05 -12.43
N THR A 236 -9.76 -5.77 -12.13
CA THR A 236 -8.54 -5.01 -12.47
C THR A 236 -7.35 -5.51 -11.63
N THR A 237 -7.55 -5.85 -10.36
CA THR A 237 -6.52 -6.40 -9.48
C THR A 237 -5.99 -7.73 -10.02
N GLU A 238 -6.89 -8.67 -10.36
CA GLU A 238 -6.52 -9.97 -10.95
C GLU A 238 -5.75 -9.79 -12.26
N TRP A 239 -6.29 -8.97 -13.16
CA TRP A 239 -5.61 -8.66 -14.41
C TRP A 239 -4.19 -8.13 -14.20
N PHE A 240 -3.99 -7.18 -13.30
CA PHE A 240 -2.69 -6.56 -13.07
C PHE A 240 -1.69 -7.55 -12.45
N PHE A 241 -2.07 -8.20 -11.34
CA PHE A 241 -1.14 -9.07 -10.61
C PHE A 241 -0.90 -10.40 -11.32
N ASP A 242 -1.82 -10.90 -12.15
CA ASP A 242 -1.57 -12.08 -13.00
C ASP A 242 -0.40 -11.85 -13.98
N HIS A 243 -0.26 -10.65 -14.54
CA HIS A 243 0.90 -10.31 -15.37
C HIS A 243 2.20 -10.31 -14.57
N LEU A 244 2.17 -9.82 -13.32
CA LEU A 244 3.36 -9.83 -12.46
C LEU A 244 3.77 -11.25 -12.05
N GLU A 245 2.81 -12.10 -11.70
CA GLU A 245 3.06 -13.51 -11.35
C GLU A 245 3.59 -14.29 -12.56
N ALA A 246 2.98 -14.15 -13.73
CA ALA A 246 3.43 -14.79 -14.97
C ALA A 246 4.86 -14.38 -15.35
N ALA A 247 5.25 -13.15 -15.02
CA ALA A 247 6.59 -12.65 -15.24
C ALA A 247 7.55 -12.91 -14.08
N HIS A 248 7.11 -13.57 -13.00
CA HIS A 248 7.92 -13.82 -11.81
C HIS A 248 8.54 -12.54 -11.22
N VAL A 249 7.73 -11.51 -11.04
CA VAL A 249 8.12 -10.30 -10.30
C VAL A 249 8.17 -10.63 -8.81
N ASP A 250 9.31 -10.35 -8.17
CA ASP A 250 9.57 -10.78 -6.79
C ASP A 250 9.17 -9.68 -5.80
N TYR A 251 7.89 -9.65 -5.42
CA TYR A 251 7.29 -8.74 -4.44
C TYR A 251 6.66 -9.51 -3.28
N ASP A 252 6.41 -8.83 -2.16
CA ASP A 252 5.92 -9.41 -0.89
C ASP A 252 4.52 -8.95 -0.53
N ILE A 253 4.11 -7.74 -0.94
CA ILE A 253 2.90 -7.06 -0.49
C ILE A 253 2.13 -6.55 -1.70
N ILE A 254 0.85 -6.90 -1.77
CA ILE A 254 -0.13 -6.24 -2.62
C ILE A 254 -0.62 -5.01 -1.84
N ALA A 255 -0.29 -3.83 -2.33
CA ALA A 255 -0.68 -2.56 -1.75
C ALA A 255 -1.74 -1.89 -2.62
N GLN A 256 -2.80 -1.35 -2.00
CA GLN A 256 -3.89 -0.72 -2.75
C GLN A 256 -4.42 0.53 -2.06
N SER A 257 -4.85 1.49 -2.86
CA SER A 257 -5.68 2.61 -2.40
C SER A 257 -7.13 2.17 -2.30
N PHE A 258 -7.80 2.61 -1.23
CA PHE A 258 -9.23 2.41 -1.05
C PHE A 258 -9.89 3.70 -0.58
N TYR A 259 -10.58 4.37 -1.51
CA TYR A 259 -11.24 5.65 -1.28
C TYR A 259 -12.71 5.58 -1.71
N PRO A 260 -13.67 5.37 -0.79
CA PRO A 260 -15.09 5.43 -1.12
C PRO A 260 -15.49 6.73 -1.85
N PRO A 261 -14.96 7.92 -1.50
CA PRO A 261 -15.26 9.15 -2.24
C PRO A 261 -14.93 9.08 -3.74
N TRP A 262 -13.94 8.27 -4.13
CA TRP A 262 -13.48 8.11 -5.51
C TRP A 262 -14.11 6.89 -6.23
N ARG A 263 -15.16 6.29 -5.64
CA ARG A 263 -15.85 5.12 -6.18
C ARG A 263 -14.93 3.90 -6.33
N HIS A 264 -14.09 3.67 -5.34
CA HIS A 264 -13.26 2.46 -5.28
C HIS A 264 -14.03 1.22 -4.77
N GLY A 265 -15.36 1.28 -4.73
CA GLY A 265 -16.22 0.21 -4.27
C GLY A 265 -16.56 0.31 -2.78
N THR A 266 -17.30 -0.70 -2.31
CA THR A 266 -17.74 -0.84 -0.93
C THR A 266 -16.71 -1.60 -0.08
N LEU A 267 -16.90 -1.67 1.24
CA LEU A 267 -16.09 -2.53 2.12
C LEU A 267 -16.25 -4.03 1.80
N GLU A 268 -17.39 -4.43 1.25
CA GLU A 268 -17.61 -5.81 0.80
C GLU A 268 -16.76 -6.11 -0.43
N ASP A 269 -16.69 -5.18 -1.38
CA ASP A 269 -15.82 -5.29 -2.56
C ASP A 269 -14.34 -5.35 -2.16
N LEU A 270 -13.92 -4.51 -1.20
CA LEU A 270 -12.58 -4.56 -0.64
C LEU A 270 -12.28 -5.91 0.02
N TRP A 271 -13.20 -6.40 0.85
CA TRP A 271 -13.06 -7.70 1.52
C TRP A 271 -12.91 -8.85 0.50
N LYS A 272 -13.75 -8.84 -0.54
CA LYS A 272 -13.68 -9.81 -1.64
C LYS A 272 -12.32 -9.73 -2.35
N ASN A 273 -11.89 -8.53 -2.73
CA ASN A 273 -10.61 -8.32 -3.40
C ASN A 273 -9.44 -8.85 -2.55
N MET A 274 -9.41 -8.53 -1.26
CA MET A 274 -8.36 -8.98 -0.34
C MET A 274 -8.34 -10.51 -0.20
N THR A 275 -9.51 -11.13 -0.02
CA THR A 275 -9.60 -12.59 0.15
C THR A 275 -9.20 -13.34 -1.11
N GLU A 276 -9.57 -12.83 -2.29
CA GLU A 276 -9.13 -13.39 -3.57
C GLU A 276 -7.63 -13.20 -3.79
N CYS A 277 -7.06 -12.03 -3.45
CA CYS A 277 -5.61 -11.82 -3.47
C CYS A 277 -4.86 -12.84 -2.60
N ALA A 278 -5.31 -13.03 -1.36
CA ALA A 278 -4.70 -13.99 -0.44
C ALA A 278 -4.77 -15.43 -0.96
N ARG A 279 -5.91 -15.81 -1.54
CA ARG A 279 -6.13 -17.14 -2.10
C ARG A 279 -5.27 -17.42 -3.33
N ARG A 280 -5.13 -16.41 -4.24
CA ARG A 280 -4.50 -16.57 -5.55
C ARG A 280 -2.99 -16.36 -5.51
N TYR A 281 -2.55 -15.30 -4.83
CA TYR A 281 -1.15 -14.87 -4.88
C TYR A 281 -0.34 -15.24 -3.63
N HIS A 282 -0.99 -15.60 -2.52
CA HIS A 282 -0.33 -15.91 -1.25
C HIS A 282 0.60 -14.80 -0.76
N LYS A 283 0.23 -13.54 -1.04
CA LYS A 283 0.94 -12.32 -0.62
C LYS A 283 0.19 -11.64 0.52
N ASP A 284 0.90 -10.84 1.30
CA ASP A 284 0.26 -9.96 2.26
C ASP A 284 -0.48 -8.83 1.53
N PHE A 285 -1.58 -8.35 2.12
CA PHE A 285 -2.35 -7.24 1.57
C PHE A 285 -2.31 -6.04 2.53
N LEU A 286 -2.05 -4.85 1.98
CA LEU A 286 -2.00 -3.57 2.67
C LEU A 286 -2.95 -2.58 2.00
N VAL A 287 -3.84 -1.95 2.74
CA VAL A 287 -4.46 -0.71 2.28
C VAL A 287 -3.42 0.41 2.50
N ALA A 288 -2.68 0.74 1.43
CA ALA A 288 -1.55 1.67 1.48
C ALA A 288 -1.97 3.14 1.46
N GLU A 289 -3.20 3.39 0.99
CA GLU A 289 -3.81 4.72 1.04
C GLU A 289 -5.31 4.62 1.30
N THR A 290 -5.79 5.48 2.16
CA THR A 290 -7.21 5.73 2.37
C THR A 290 -7.43 7.13 2.90
N GLY A 291 -8.65 7.62 2.78
CA GLY A 291 -9.11 8.87 3.35
C GLY A 291 -10.62 8.98 3.20
N TYR A 292 -11.23 9.84 3.98
CA TYR A 292 -12.67 10.06 3.95
C TYR A 292 -12.95 11.57 3.96
N GLU A 293 -12.69 12.20 2.81
CA GLU A 293 -12.92 13.65 2.61
C GLU A 293 -14.30 13.94 2.02
N PRO A 294 -14.92 15.07 2.43
CA PRO A 294 -16.27 15.47 2.01
C PRO A 294 -16.38 16.04 0.60
N THR A 295 -15.36 15.97 -0.22
CA THR A 295 -15.29 16.73 -1.49
C THR A 295 -16.08 16.14 -2.66
N HIS A 296 -16.78 15.01 -2.46
CA HIS A 296 -17.44 14.29 -3.55
C HIS A 296 -18.97 14.26 -3.43
N SER A 297 -19.61 14.06 -4.57
CA SER A 297 -21.04 14.13 -4.79
C SER A 297 -21.86 13.43 -3.69
N PRO A 298 -22.90 14.07 -3.14
CA PRO A 298 -23.82 13.46 -2.19
C PRO A 298 -24.53 12.20 -2.76
N ASP A 299 -24.50 12.01 -4.08
CA ASP A 299 -25.11 10.87 -4.77
C ASP A 299 -24.13 9.69 -4.98
N ASN A 300 -22.97 9.69 -4.35
CA ASN A 300 -22.02 8.58 -4.44
C ASN A 300 -22.48 7.42 -3.55
N PRO A 301 -22.85 6.25 -4.11
CA PRO A 301 -23.37 5.12 -3.34
C PRO A 301 -22.33 4.48 -2.40
N ASP A 302 -21.04 4.73 -2.60
CA ASP A 302 -19.96 4.20 -1.76
C ASP A 302 -19.77 5.02 -0.47
N MET A 303 -20.43 6.19 -0.38
CA MET A 303 -20.38 7.08 0.77
C MET A 303 -21.42 6.68 1.82
N LEU A 304 -21.15 5.61 2.57
CA LEU A 304 -22.09 5.03 3.53
C LEU A 304 -22.06 5.72 4.92
N TRP A 305 -21.05 6.53 5.21
CA TRP A 305 -20.88 7.22 6.49
C TRP A 305 -21.16 8.72 6.35
N PRO A 306 -21.66 9.38 7.41
CA PRO A 306 -21.83 10.83 7.38
C PRO A 306 -20.48 11.53 7.08
N VAL A 307 -20.57 12.62 6.33
CA VAL A 307 -19.41 13.46 6.02
C VAL A 307 -19.13 14.42 7.20
N THR A 308 -18.75 13.84 8.32
CA THR A 308 -18.43 14.52 9.59
C THR A 308 -17.19 13.90 10.22
N PRO A 309 -16.54 14.54 11.19
CA PRO A 309 -15.44 13.91 11.92
C PRO A 309 -15.81 12.57 12.57
N GLU A 310 -17.03 12.42 13.08
CA GLU A 310 -17.55 11.17 13.66
C GLU A 310 -17.80 10.11 12.59
N GLY A 311 -18.34 10.50 11.43
CA GLY A 311 -18.51 9.59 10.30
C GLY A 311 -17.17 9.08 9.75
N ARG A 312 -16.14 9.92 9.76
CA ARG A 312 -14.76 9.51 9.44
C ARG A 312 -14.21 8.49 10.46
N LEU A 313 -14.44 8.69 11.76
CA LEU A 313 -14.11 7.69 12.77
C LEU A 313 -14.81 6.36 12.47
N GLN A 314 -16.12 6.39 12.21
CA GLN A 314 -16.89 5.18 11.92
C GLN A 314 -16.37 4.48 10.67
N PHE A 315 -16.10 5.22 9.58
CA PHE A 315 -15.45 4.67 8.39
C PHE A 315 -14.13 3.97 8.74
N MET A 316 -13.25 4.63 9.50
CA MET A 316 -11.94 4.06 9.85
C MET A 316 -12.09 2.81 10.72
N VAL A 317 -13.03 2.78 11.66
CA VAL A 317 -13.34 1.59 12.48
C VAL A 317 -13.79 0.42 11.61
N ASP A 318 -14.73 0.67 10.70
CA ASP A 318 -15.28 -0.36 9.82
C ASP A 318 -14.24 -0.86 8.81
N LEU A 319 -13.45 0.04 8.23
CA LEU A 319 -12.34 -0.30 7.34
C LEU A 319 -11.29 -1.17 8.05
N VAL A 320 -10.81 -0.74 9.22
CA VAL A 320 -9.82 -1.50 10.00
C VAL A 320 -10.34 -2.89 10.38
N ASN A 321 -11.60 -3.00 10.77
CA ASN A 321 -12.24 -4.28 11.06
C ASN A 321 -12.32 -5.17 9.81
N THR A 322 -12.70 -4.62 8.67
CA THR A 322 -12.79 -5.34 7.39
C THR A 322 -11.42 -5.88 6.99
N VAL A 323 -10.39 -5.03 7.00
CA VAL A 323 -9.02 -5.41 6.64
C VAL A 323 -8.47 -6.47 7.59
N LYS A 324 -8.67 -6.32 8.90
CA LYS A 324 -8.25 -7.34 9.90
C LYS A 324 -8.94 -8.68 9.69
N LYS A 325 -10.26 -8.68 9.48
CA LYS A 325 -11.05 -9.92 9.26
C LYS A 325 -10.66 -10.61 7.95
N ALA A 326 -10.29 -9.86 6.91
CA ALA A 326 -9.81 -10.42 5.66
C ALA A 326 -8.34 -10.89 5.71
N GLY A 327 -7.64 -10.71 6.84
CA GLY A 327 -6.24 -11.12 7.01
C GLY A 327 -5.23 -10.13 6.44
N GLY A 328 -5.62 -8.88 6.18
CA GLY A 328 -4.70 -7.83 5.74
C GLY A 328 -3.77 -7.39 6.86
N ILE A 329 -2.60 -6.87 6.47
CA ILE A 329 -1.54 -6.52 7.42
C ILE A 329 -1.63 -5.08 7.94
N GLY A 330 -2.43 -4.22 7.31
CA GLY A 330 -2.57 -2.84 7.81
C GLY A 330 -3.41 -1.93 6.92
N VAL A 331 -3.61 -0.72 7.46
CA VAL A 331 -4.27 0.40 6.80
C VAL A 331 -3.41 1.64 7.02
N MET A 332 -3.18 2.45 5.97
CA MET A 332 -2.50 3.73 6.04
C MET A 332 -3.42 4.85 5.59
N TYR A 333 -3.63 5.83 6.47
CA TYR A 333 -4.39 7.04 6.18
C TYR A 333 -3.51 8.03 5.42
N TRP A 334 -4.01 8.59 4.33
CA TRP A 334 -3.27 9.54 3.54
C TRP A 334 -3.40 10.96 4.09
N ALA A 335 -2.26 11.62 4.35
CA ALA A 335 -2.16 13.01 4.79
C ALA A 335 -3.07 13.36 5.99
N PRO A 336 -2.87 12.73 7.17
CA PRO A 336 -3.68 12.99 8.36
C PRO A 336 -3.68 14.47 8.76
N GLU A 337 -2.64 15.21 8.41
CA GLU A 337 -2.50 16.65 8.65
C GLU A 337 -3.64 17.48 8.05
N TRP A 338 -4.35 16.92 7.08
CA TRP A 338 -5.40 17.66 6.39
C TRP A 338 -6.74 17.63 7.09
N ASP A 339 -7.08 16.52 7.72
CA ASP A 339 -8.46 16.30 8.17
C ASP A 339 -8.63 15.48 9.45
N LEU A 340 -7.57 14.85 9.99
CA LEU A 340 -7.67 14.15 11.27
C LEU A 340 -7.55 15.05 12.49
N TRP A 341 -7.23 16.33 12.30
CA TRP A 341 -6.99 17.28 13.39
C TRP A 341 -8.03 18.40 13.40
N ASN A 342 -8.44 18.80 14.58
CA ASN A 342 -9.24 19.99 14.76
C ASN A 342 -8.46 21.26 14.41
N ALA A 343 -9.18 22.37 14.19
CA ALA A 343 -8.54 23.63 13.81
C ALA A 343 -7.54 24.17 14.84
N ASP A 344 -7.73 23.82 16.10
CA ASP A 344 -6.84 24.21 17.22
C ASP A 344 -5.63 23.25 17.40
N GLY A 345 -5.49 22.24 16.53
CA GLY A 345 -4.42 21.25 16.58
C GLY A 345 -4.65 20.09 17.54
N THR A 346 -5.82 19.97 18.14
CA THR A 346 -6.19 18.80 18.93
C THR A 346 -6.58 17.62 18.01
N PRO A 347 -6.40 16.35 18.47
CA PRO A 347 -6.83 15.19 17.71
C PRO A 347 -8.33 15.19 17.43
N GLY A 348 -8.71 14.98 16.19
CA GLY A 348 -10.08 14.66 15.81
C GLY A 348 -10.45 13.22 16.13
N PRO A 349 -11.75 12.85 16.06
CA PRO A 349 -12.25 11.54 16.48
C PRO A 349 -11.52 10.35 15.83
N ALA A 350 -11.17 10.42 14.55
CA ALA A 350 -10.55 9.30 13.84
C ALA A 350 -9.11 9.00 14.28
N VAL A 351 -8.41 9.90 14.96
CA VAL A 351 -7.12 9.59 15.62
C VAL A 351 -7.29 8.45 16.62
N PHE A 352 -8.44 8.36 17.29
CA PHE A 352 -8.77 7.38 18.33
C PHE A 352 -9.35 6.06 17.78
N THR A 353 -9.20 5.76 16.50
CA THR A 353 -9.77 4.55 15.85
C THR A 353 -9.46 3.25 16.62
N LEU A 354 -8.21 3.02 17.00
CA LEU A 354 -7.83 1.80 17.73
C LEU A 354 -8.31 1.81 19.18
N ASP A 355 -8.39 2.95 19.83
CA ASP A 355 -8.93 3.07 21.19
C ASP A 355 -10.43 2.74 21.16
N HIS A 356 -11.17 3.25 20.17
CA HIS A 356 -12.57 2.91 19.97
C HIS A 356 -12.80 1.42 19.71
N LEU A 357 -11.93 0.78 18.93
CA LEU A 357 -11.99 -0.67 18.69
C LEU A 357 -11.75 -1.51 19.95
N LYS A 358 -10.87 -1.10 20.86
CA LYS A 358 -10.65 -1.74 22.16
C LYS A 358 -11.91 -1.65 23.03
N ASP A 359 -12.55 -0.48 23.07
CA ASP A 359 -13.79 -0.26 23.84
C ASP A 359 -14.94 -1.13 23.32
N LEU A 360 -15.08 -1.25 21.99
CA LEU A 360 -16.09 -2.14 21.39
C LEU A 360 -15.83 -3.61 21.72
N SER A 361 -14.59 -4.07 21.75
CA SER A 361 -14.22 -5.44 22.09
C SER A 361 -14.41 -5.77 23.59
N ALA A 362 -14.35 -4.76 24.45
CA ALA A 362 -14.57 -4.89 25.90
C ALA A 362 -16.05 -4.91 26.29
N ARG A 363 -16.98 -4.52 25.40
CA ARG A 363 -18.42 -4.59 25.68
C ARG A 363 -18.91 -6.03 25.52
N PRO A 364 -19.69 -6.58 26.46
CA PRO A 364 -20.30 -7.90 26.28
C PRO A 364 -21.20 -7.88 25.03
N ALA A 365 -21.22 -9.00 24.29
CA ALA A 365 -21.87 -9.17 22.98
C ALA A 365 -23.42 -9.04 23.06
N SER A 366 -23.91 -7.85 23.34
CA SER A 366 -25.36 -7.59 23.48
C SER A 366 -25.96 -6.80 22.31
N HIS A 367 -25.25 -6.58 21.21
CA HIS A 367 -25.87 -6.07 19.97
C HIS A 367 -25.11 -6.59 18.76
N VAL A 368 -25.38 -7.82 18.38
CA VAL A 368 -25.19 -8.28 17.01
C VAL A 368 -26.38 -7.74 16.22
N PRO A 369 -26.22 -6.94 15.18
CA PRO A 369 -27.31 -6.68 14.24
C PRO A 369 -27.78 -8.02 13.68
N PRO A 370 -29.09 -8.22 13.43
CA PRO A 370 -29.60 -9.48 12.90
C PRO A 370 -28.90 -9.80 11.59
N GLU A 371 -28.39 -11.04 11.48
CA GLU A 371 -27.95 -11.61 10.21
C GLU A 371 -29.04 -11.35 9.17
N VAL A 372 -28.69 -10.65 8.11
CA VAL A 372 -29.53 -10.56 6.92
C VAL A 372 -29.48 -11.94 6.28
N SER A 373 -30.45 -12.79 6.63
CA SER A 373 -30.72 -14.03 5.92
C SER A 373 -31.17 -13.66 4.51
N GLY A 374 -30.23 -13.81 3.54
CA GLY A 374 -30.56 -13.76 2.12
C GLY A 374 -31.42 -14.97 1.70
N PRO A 375 -32.17 -14.83 0.59
CA PRO A 375 -33.08 -15.84 0.09
C PRO A 375 -32.41 -17.11 -0.42
#